data_f827cc22a650eab338efe637ecc37c31
#
_entry.id   f827cc22a650eab338efe637ecc37c31
#
_cell.length_a   1.000
_cell.length_b   1.000
_cell.length_c   1.000
_cell.angle_alpha   90.00
_cell.angle_beta   90.00
_cell.angle_gamma   90.00
#
_symmetry.space_group_name_H-M   'P 1'
#
loop_
_entity.id
_entity.type
_entity.pdbx_description
1 polymer ?
#
loop_
_entity_poly.entity_id
_entity_poly.type
_entity_poly.pdbx_seq_one_letter_code
_entity_poly.pdbx_strand_id
1 'polypeptide(L)'
;MFETVAELSVDADRAQVYEHGWQSWSPASSYPVTATSPRPVTADRRAMSYRAETPAPETGFQGEGLLAVDTGDTVHVFAATDPESMPSIRASYVDGRLVVTADGTVSASQLAGPLPAALGAWGSSYASEVGVGPLRPPPTVWCSWYHYFTKVTEADIVENLAAIDSTGLPVDVVQIDDGWESEIGDWLTLSDRFASLSALVDRIRSAGRRAGIWVAPFLVGERSDLAGEHPGWLIAGPDGLPVSAGHNWNQDVYGLDVTHPEAVAYLREVFGWLRSIGIDYFKTDFVYAGALAGSRHTGVEPLRAYRDGVALIREVIGPDAYLLGCGAPILPSVGLVDAMRVSPDIALEYEPRDGDPSQPSQRGAALSTVGRAWQHGRFWVNDPDCIVARPAVERREEWAAVVERYGGLRASSDRIADLDDWGLSTTRRLLETVPPPTPF
;
A
#
# COMPACT_ATOMS: atom_id res chain seq x y z
N MET A 1 21.28 13.26 -11.12
CA MET A 1 22.53 12.52 -11.48
C MET A 1 22.96 11.74 -10.24
N PHE A 2 23.35 10.44 -10.39
CA PHE A 2 23.80 9.67 -9.23
C PHE A 2 25.21 10.06 -8.83
N GLU A 3 25.42 10.40 -7.57
CA GLU A 3 26.72 10.74 -6.97
C GLU A 3 27.11 9.71 -5.92
N THR A 4 28.41 9.44 -5.77
CA THR A 4 28.90 8.48 -4.77
C THR A 4 28.69 9.02 -3.36
N VAL A 5 27.98 8.24 -2.54
CA VAL A 5 27.71 8.54 -1.12
C VAL A 5 28.68 7.81 -0.20
N ALA A 6 29.00 6.54 -0.56
CA ALA A 6 29.90 5.71 0.23
C ALA A 6 30.56 4.61 -0.61
N GLU A 7 31.73 4.17 -0.16
CA GLU A 7 32.39 2.93 -0.58
C GLU A 7 32.63 2.08 0.66
N LEU A 8 32.11 0.85 0.65
CA LEU A 8 32.23 -0.08 1.78
C LEU A 8 33.04 -1.30 1.37
N SER A 9 34.01 -1.69 2.18
CA SER A 9 34.65 -2.99 2.04
C SER A 9 33.71 -4.04 2.64
N VAL A 10 33.33 -5.06 1.87
CA VAL A 10 32.36 -6.06 2.28
C VAL A 10 32.87 -7.48 2.01
N ASP A 11 32.50 -8.40 2.87
CA ASP A 11 32.67 -9.83 2.67
C ASP A 11 31.46 -10.35 1.86
N ALA A 12 31.74 -10.85 0.65
CA ALA A 12 30.72 -11.32 -0.28
C ALA A 12 29.84 -12.46 0.26
N ASP A 13 30.39 -13.28 1.17
CA ASP A 13 29.67 -14.42 1.73
C ASP A 13 28.75 -14.03 2.91
N ARG A 14 28.96 -12.85 3.49
CA ARG A 14 28.23 -12.41 4.69
C ARG A 14 27.34 -11.19 4.46
N ALA A 15 27.78 -10.28 3.60
CA ALA A 15 27.13 -9.00 3.45
C ALA A 15 25.82 -9.10 2.66
N GLN A 16 24.83 -8.30 3.09
CA GLN A 16 23.53 -8.20 2.46
C GLN A 16 23.15 -6.74 2.20
N VAL A 17 22.35 -6.52 1.18
CA VAL A 17 21.73 -5.23 0.88
C VAL A 17 20.23 -5.35 1.08
N TYR A 18 19.67 -4.50 1.95
CA TYR A 18 18.24 -4.29 2.06
C TYR A 18 17.83 -3.22 1.06
N GLU A 19 16.94 -3.61 0.16
CA GLU A 19 16.35 -2.76 -0.86
C GLU A 19 14.92 -2.40 -0.42
N HIS A 20 14.66 -1.09 -0.26
CA HIS A 20 13.34 -0.59 0.11
C HIS A 20 12.58 -0.19 -1.15
N GLY A 21 11.47 -0.88 -1.41
CA GLY A 21 10.61 -0.58 -2.56
C GLY A 21 9.84 0.72 -2.42
N TRP A 22 9.54 1.36 -3.55
CA TRP A 22 8.90 2.67 -3.64
C TRP A 22 7.55 2.76 -2.94
N GLN A 23 6.67 1.83 -3.24
CA GLN A 23 5.29 1.87 -2.76
C GLN A 23 4.83 0.48 -2.27
N SER A 24 3.58 0.36 -1.82
CA SER A 24 3.02 -0.86 -1.21
C SER A 24 3.37 -2.14 -1.97
N TRP A 25 3.22 -2.14 -3.29
CA TRP A 25 3.37 -3.32 -4.14
C TRP A 25 4.80 -3.57 -4.62
N SER A 26 5.72 -2.60 -4.45
CA SER A 26 7.13 -2.84 -4.75
C SER A 26 7.73 -3.80 -3.73
N PRO A 27 8.55 -4.77 -4.15
CA PRO A 27 9.25 -5.64 -3.22
C PRO A 27 10.15 -4.85 -2.26
N ALA A 28 10.19 -5.31 -1.01
CA ALA A 28 11.16 -4.84 -0.02
C ALA A 28 11.74 -6.06 0.69
N SER A 29 13.06 -6.25 0.57
CA SER A 29 13.75 -7.41 1.16
C SER A 29 15.25 -7.19 1.21
N SER A 30 15.96 -8.10 1.87
CA SER A 30 17.41 -8.17 1.84
C SER A 30 17.90 -9.26 0.89
N TYR A 31 19.02 -9.00 0.24
CA TYR A 31 19.66 -9.89 -0.73
C TYR A 31 21.16 -9.96 -0.50
N PRO A 32 21.83 -11.10 -0.77
CA PRO A 32 23.29 -11.15 -0.80
C PRO A 32 23.89 -10.08 -1.73
N VAL A 33 24.98 -9.45 -1.35
CA VAL A 33 25.61 -8.37 -2.16
C VAL A 33 25.97 -8.78 -3.57
N THR A 34 26.15 -10.07 -3.81
CA THR A 34 26.46 -10.66 -5.14
C THR A 34 25.22 -10.93 -5.99
N ALA A 35 24.02 -10.76 -5.44
CA ALA A 35 22.77 -10.95 -6.16
C ALA A 35 22.35 -9.68 -6.93
N THR A 36 21.32 -9.83 -7.75
CA THR A 36 20.53 -8.73 -8.28
C THR A 36 19.10 -8.93 -7.79
N SER A 37 18.48 -7.89 -7.25
CA SER A 37 17.09 -7.97 -6.81
C SER A 37 16.13 -8.14 -8.01
N PRO A 38 14.96 -8.74 -7.80
CA PRO A 38 13.95 -8.88 -8.85
C PRO A 38 13.57 -7.53 -9.47
N ARG A 39 13.34 -7.54 -10.79
CA ARG A 39 12.97 -6.35 -11.57
C ARG A 39 11.60 -6.55 -12.22
N PRO A 40 10.80 -5.48 -12.39
CA PRO A 40 9.52 -5.57 -13.07
C PRO A 40 9.72 -5.89 -14.56
N VAL A 41 8.91 -6.82 -15.05
CA VAL A 41 9.04 -7.33 -16.44
C VAL A 41 8.39 -6.38 -17.44
N THR A 42 7.22 -5.79 -17.11
CA THR A 42 6.43 -4.97 -18.04
C THR A 42 6.47 -3.48 -17.71
N ALA A 43 6.17 -2.64 -18.71
CA ALA A 43 6.09 -1.18 -18.54
C ALA A 43 4.97 -0.79 -17.57
N ASP A 44 3.81 -1.45 -17.66
CA ASP A 44 2.66 -1.16 -16.78
C ASP A 44 2.98 -1.47 -15.32
N ARG A 45 3.67 -2.59 -15.04
CA ARG A 45 4.13 -2.90 -13.70
C ARG A 45 5.14 -1.88 -13.18
N ARG A 46 6.01 -1.36 -14.06
CA ARG A 46 6.92 -0.27 -13.67
C ARG A 46 6.15 1.00 -13.29
N ALA A 47 5.15 1.38 -14.08
CA ALA A 47 4.33 2.56 -13.78
C ALA A 47 3.52 2.38 -12.49
N MET A 48 2.96 1.20 -12.25
CA MET A 48 2.07 0.91 -11.12
C MET A 48 2.80 0.58 -9.81
N SER A 49 4.05 0.08 -9.87
CA SER A 49 4.73 -0.43 -8.66
C SER A 49 6.07 0.24 -8.37
N TYR A 50 6.66 0.95 -9.32
CA TYR A 50 8.00 1.53 -9.22
C TYR A 50 8.01 3.00 -9.68
N ARG A 51 9.13 3.69 -9.48
CA ARG A 51 9.32 5.04 -10.04
C ARG A 51 9.74 4.94 -11.51
N ALA A 52 8.82 5.26 -12.40
CA ALA A 52 9.04 5.14 -13.84
C ALA A 52 10.16 6.08 -14.34
N GLU A 53 10.31 7.26 -13.74
CA GLU A 53 11.31 8.27 -14.07
C GLU A 53 12.74 7.89 -13.64
N THR A 54 12.88 6.95 -12.73
CA THR A 54 14.19 6.48 -12.23
C THR A 54 14.25 4.96 -12.27
N PRO A 55 14.35 4.36 -13.47
CA PRO A 55 14.36 2.91 -13.61
C PRO A 55 15.59 2.31 -12.92
N ALA A 56 15.40 1.17 -12.26
CA ALA A 56 16.47 0.45 -11.60
C ALA A 56 17.54 -0.01 -12.63
N PRO A 57 18.83 -0.11 -12.22
CA PRO A 57 19.89 -0.61 -13.06
C PRO A 57 19.70 -2.11 -13.39
N GLU A 58 20.33 -2.60 -14.44
CA GLU A 58 20.26 -4.01 -14.84
C GLU A 58 20.83 -4.95 -13.76
N THR A 59 21.84 -4.50 -13.02
CA THR A 59 22.51 -5.26 -11.96
C THR A 59 22.65 -4.43 -10.69
N GLY A 60 22.81 -5.09 -9.55
CA GLY A 60 22.89 -4.44 -8.24
C GLY A 60 21.50 -4.09 -7.67
N PHE A 61 21.43 -3.04 -6.89
CA PHE A 61 20.28 -2.71 -6.05
C PHE A 61 19.84 -1.26 -6.23
N GLN A 62 18.56 -0.99 -6.01
CA GLN A 62 18.01 0.36 -5.92
C GLN A 62 16.91 0.43 -4.87
N GLY A 63 17.15 1.15 -3.78
CA GLY A 63 16.15 1.50 -2.78
C GLY A 63 15.57 2.89 -3.01
N GLU A 64 14.31 3.07 -2.73
CA GLU A 64 13.61 4.35 -2.86
C GLU A 64 13.47 5.00 -1.48
N GLY A 65 14.22 6.08 -1.27
CA GLY A 65 14.28 6.80 -0.02
C GLY A 65 15.01 6.06 1.13
N LEU A 66 15.36 4.78 0.95
CA LEU A 66 16.07 3.97 1.94
C LEU A 66 16.77 2.78 1.26
N LEU A 67 18.04 2.59 1.61
CA LEU A 67 18.82 1.40 1.31
C LEU A 67 19.75 1.13 2.52
N ALA A 68 19.85 -0.14 2.93
CA ALA A 68 20.77 -0.50 4.01
C ALA A 68 21.74 -1.62 3.58
N VAL A 69 22.96 -1.56 4.11
CA VAL A 69 24.01 -2.55 3.86
C VAL A 69 24.40 -3.16 5.21
N ASP A 70 24.08 -4.44 5.36
CA ASP A 70 24.56 -5.24 6.49
C ASP A 70 25.90 -5.87 6.12
N THR A 71 26.97 -5.47 6.80
CA THR A 71 28.34 -6.00 6.59
C THR A 71 28.62 -7.21 7.49
N GLY A 72 27.66 -7.63 8.31
CA GLY A 72 27.77 -8.70 9.31
C GLY A 72 28.14 -8.20 10.71
N ASP A 73 28.84 -7.09 10.82
CA ASP A 73 29.21 -6.47 12.10
C ASP A 73 28.51 -5.14 12.33
N THR A 74 28.15 -4.45 11.26
CA THR A 74 27.54 -3.13 11.27
C THR A 74 26.53 -3.01 10.13
N VAL A 75 25.42 -2.34 10.38
CA VAL A 75 24.44 -1.97 9.36
C VAL A 75 24.63 -0.50 8.99
N HIS A 76 24.95 -0.24 7.74
CA HIS A 76 25.00 1.10 7.16
C HIS A 76 23.64 1.43 6.56
N VAL A 77 23.00 2.49 7.02
CA VAL A 77 21.70 2.95 6.55
C VAL A 77 21.86 4.26 5.80
N PHE A 78 21.45 4.28 4.54
CA PHE A 78 21.39 5.45 3.68
C PHE A 78 19.92 5.80 3.44
N ALA A 79 19.50 6.99 3.84
CA ALA A 79 18.08 7.29 3.85
C ALA A 79 17.76 8.76 3.52
N ALA A 80 16.55 8.98 3.01
CA ALA A 80 15.94 10.29 2.87
C ALA A 80 15.86 10.99 4.24
N THR A 81 15.98 12.30 4.23
CA THR A 81 15.89 13.12 5.44
C THR A 81 14.51 13.72 5.65
N ASP A 82 13.63 13.61 4.65
CA ASP A 82 12.35 14.31 4.61
C ASP A 82 11.37 13.54 3.69
N PRO A 83 10.08 13.40 4.07
CA PRO A 83 9.10 12.63 3.30
C PRO A 83 8.68 13.28 1.97
N GLU A 84 9.08 14.51 1.71
CA GLU A 84 8.83 15.21 0.44
C GLU A 84 10.01 15.12 -0.54
N SER A 85 11.15 14.56 -0.11
CA SER A 85 12.36 14.39 -0.91
C SER A 85 12.85 12.95 -0.84
N MET A 86 12.52 12.13 -1.85
CA MET A 86 12.83 10.71 -1.90
C MET A 86 13.91 10.42 -2.95
N PRO A 87 15.19 10.37 -2.58
CA PRO A 87 16.24 9.97 -3.51
C PRO A 87 16.16 8.47 -3.83
N SER A 88 16.46 8.11 -5.08
CA SER A 88 16.79 6.73 -5.43
C SER A 88 18.25 6.46 -5.01
N ILE A 89 18.47 5.38 -4.27
CA ILE A 89 19.77 5.01 -3.73
C ILE A 89 20.19 3.68 -4.35
N ARG A 90 21.33 3.65 -5.01
CA ARG A 90 21.86 2.47 -5.69
C ARG A 90 23.05 1.88 -4.97
N ALA A 91 23.17 0.56 -5.04
CA ALA A 91 24.37 -0.13 -4.57
C ALA A 91 24.84 -1.14 -5.62
N SER A 92 26.13 -1.13 -5.90
CA SER A 92 26.75 -2.07 -6.83
C SER A 92 28.00 -2.70 -6.23
N TYR A 93 28.12 -4.03 -6.36
CA TYR A 93 29.25 -4.79 -5.83
C TYR A 93 30.28 -5.03 -6.93
N VAL A 94 31.55 -4.68 -6.62
CA VAL A 94 32.69 -4.90 -7.51
C VAL A 94 33.92 -5.25 -6.65
N ASP A 95 34.50 -6.42 -6.87
CA ASP A 95 35.80 -6.85 -6.31
C ASP A 95 35.97 -6.59 -4.79
N GLY A 96 35.01 -7.01 -3.98
CA GLY A 96 35.07 -6.86 -2.51
C GLY A 96 34.64 -5.48 -2.01
N ARG A 97 34.20 -4.60 -2.90
CA ARG A 97 33.68 -3.28 -2.53
C ARG A 97 32.22 -3.13 -2.96
N LEU A 98 31.45 -2.50 -2.13
CA LEU A 98 30.10 -2.03 -2.44
C LEU A 98 30.12 -0.50 -2.58
N VAL A 99 29.84 -0.02 -3.77
CA VAL A 99 29.72 1.41 -4.05
C VAL A 99 28.25 1.82 -3.95
N VAL A 100 27.97 2.79 -3.06
CA VAL A 100 26.64 3.36 -2.87
C VAL A 100 26.57 4.72 -3.52
N THR A 101 25.54 4.95 -4.35
CA THR A 101 25.29 6.22 -5.03
C THR A 101 23.85 6.66 -4.82
N ALA A 102 23.56 7.96 -4.90
CA ALA A 102 22.21 8.52 -4.82
C ALA A 102 22.01 9.66 -5.81
N ASP A 103 20.79 9.88 -6.23
CA ASP A 103 20.41 11.00 -7.13
C ASP A 103 19.93 12.26 -6.39
N GLY A 104 19.97 12.23 -5.06
CA GLY A 104 19.61 13.35 -4.18
C GLY A 104 20.26 13.22 -2.81
N THR A 105 19.90 14.11 -1.90
CA THR A 105 20.46 14.16 -0.55
C THR A 105 20.03 12.96 0.30
N VAL A 106 21.00 12.31 0.91
CA VAL A 106 20.77 11.19 1.86
C VAL A 106 21.52 11.44 3.17
N SER A 107 20.94 11.00 4.26
CA SER A 107 21.66 10.80 5.52
C SER A 107 22.35 9.42 5.48
N ALA A 108 23.52 9.32 6.14
CA ALA A 108 24.21 8.07 6.32
C ALA A 108 24.44 7.83 7.82
N SER A 109 24.02 6.66 8.30
CA SER A 109 24.21 6.24 9.71
C SER A 109 24.75 4.83 9.79
N GLN A 110 25.40 4.52 10.90
CA GLN A 110 25.93 3.20 11.23
C GLN A 110 25.25 2.72 12.51
N LEU A 111 24.64 1.56 12.44
CA LEU A 111 23.87 0.98 13.53
C LEU A 111 24.41 -0.42 13.85
N ALA A 112 24.48 -0.74 15.14
CA ALA A 112 24.86 -2.07 15.60
C ALA A 112 23.65 -3.01 15.65
N GLY A 113 23.93 -4.31 15.61
CA GLY A 113 22.92 -5.36 15.72
C GLY A 113 22.44 -5.90 14.37
N PRO A 114 21.49 -6.83 14.38
CA PRO A 114 20.96 -7.43 13.16
C PRO A 114 20.14 -6.42 12.36
N LEU A 115 20.10 -6.60 11.04
CA LEU A 115 19.44 -5.72 10.09
C LEU A 115 17.99 -5.29 10.49
N PRO A 116 17.10 -6.18 10.95
CA PRO A 116 15.75 -5.74 11.36
C PRO A 116 15.76 -4.79 12.57
N ALA A 117 16.66 -4.98 13.52
CA ALA A 117 16.79 -4.10 14.69
C ALA A 117 17.35 -2.73 14.29
N ALA A 118 18.35 -2.69 13.40
CA ALA A 118 18.93 -1.46 12.89
C ALA A 118 17.89 -0.65 12.10
N LEU A 119 17.13 -1.31 11.20
CA LEU A 119 16.02 -0.68 10.48
C LEU A 119 14.94 -0.17 11.43
N GLY A 120 14.61 -0.93 12.47
CA GLY A 120 13.67 -0.52 13.51
C GLY A 120 14.14 0.72 14.29
N ALA A 121 15.42 0.78 14.65
CA ALA A 121 16.01 1.94 15.34
C ALA A 121 15.99 3.19 14.44
N TRP A 122 16.40 3.05 13.18
CA TRP A 122 16.29 4.12 12.18
C TRP A 122 14.85 4.58 12.03
N GLY A 123 13.91 3.63 11.84
CA GLY A 123 12.50 3.94 11.67
C GLY A 123 11.87 4.68 12.86
N SER A 124 12.30 4.36 14.09
CA SER A 124 11.86 5.08 15.29
C SER A 124 12.35 6.53 15.30
N SER A 125 13.61 6.79 14.87
CA SER A 125 14.16 8.14 14.74
C SER A 125 13.39 8.92 13.66
N TYR A 126 13.24 8.33 12.48
CA TYR A 126 12.52 8.95 11.36
C TYR A 126 11.05 9.27 11.70
N ALA A 127 10.34 8.35 12.37
CA ALA A 127 8.97 8.60 12.82
C ALA A 127 8.88 9.78 13.79
N SER A 128 9.85 9.91 14.70
CA SER A 128 9.93 11.03 15.64
C SER A 128 10.21 12.36 14.91
N GLU A 129 11.11 12.36 13.94
CA GLU A 129 11.47 13.55 13.14
C GLU A 129 10.30 14.03 12.27
N VAL A 130 9.56 13.09 11.66
CA VAL A 130 8.33 13.39 10.89
C VAL A 130 7.15 13.78 11.78
N GLY A 131 7.20 13.45 13.08
CA GLY A 131 6.14 13.78 14.04
C GLY A 131 4.96 12.79 14.03
N VAL A 132 5.24 11.50 13.83
CA VAL A 132 4.22 10.45 13.93
C VAL A 132 3.62 10.43 15.35
N GLY A 133 2.32 10.63 15.46
CA GLY A 133 1.58 10.58 16.72
C GLY A 133 1.32 9.14 17.21
N PRO A 134 0.65 9.00 18.36
CA PRO A 134 0.23 7.68 18.86
C PRO A 134 -0.64 6.95 17.84
N LEU A 135 -0.31 5.70 17.57
CA LEU A 135 -1.06 4.87 16.63
C LEU A 135 -2.34 4.36 17.27
N ARG A 136 -3.40 4.32 16.50
CA ARG A 136 -4.69 3.80 16.93
C ARG A 136 -4.74 2.27 16.82
N PRO A 137 -5.42 1.57 17.76
CA PRO A 137 -5.70 0.15 17.61
C PRO A 137 -6.44 -0.12 16.29
N PRO A 138 -6.03 -1.13 15.51
CA PRO A 138 -6.72 -1.48 14.29
C PRO A 138 -8.04 -2.19 14.59
N PRO A 139 -9.09 -1.95 13.78
CA PRO A 139 -10.28 -2.77 13.80
C PRO A 139 -10.03 -4.12 13.12
N THR A 140 -10.88 -5.10 13.37
CA THR A 140 -10.98 -6.32 12.57
C THR A 140 -11.91 -6.09 11.39
N VAL A 141 -11.54 -6.61 10.22
CA VAL A 141 -12.22 -6.29 8.95
C VAL A 141 -12.66 -7.55 8.23
N TRP A 142 -13.83 -7.53 7.63
CA TRP A 142 -14.18 -8.37 6.50
C TRP A 142 -14.24 -7.50 5.23
N CYS A 143 -13.62 -7.97 4.14
CA CYS A 143 -13.45 -7.24 2.89
C CYS A 143 -13.99 -8.07 1.71
N SER A 144 -14.67 -7.46 0.76
CA SER A 144 -15.27 -8.17 -0.37
C SER A 144 -14.30 -8.56 -1.49
N TRP A 145 -13.05 -8.07 -1.49
CA TRP A 145 -12.17 -8.12 -2.66
C TRP A 145 -11.84 -9.55 -3.14
N TYR A 146 -11.15 -10.37 -2.35
CA TYR A 146 -10.54 -11.62 -2.82
C TYR A 146 -11.51 -12.77 -3.12
N HIS A 147 -12.80 -12.57 -2.97
CA HIS A 147 -13.81 -13.51 -3.44
C HIS A 147 -14.58 -12.95 -4.63
N TYR A 148 -15.05 -11.71 -4.54
CA TYR A 148 -15.98 -11.14 -5.51
C TYR A 148 -15.31 -10.26 -6.56
N PHE A 149 -14.14 -9.70 -6.25
CA PHE A 149 -13.45 -8.71 -7.10
C PHE A 149 -14.43 -7.59 -7.51
N THR A 150 -14.27 -7.03 -8.68
CA THR A 150 -15.15 -5.98 -9.23
C THR A 150 -16.60 -6.40 -9.49
N LYS A 151 -16.97 -7.66 -9.20
CA LYS A 151 -18.31 -8.21 -9.43
C LYS A 151 -19.18 -8.26 -8.16
N VAL A 152 -18.69 -7.71 -7.07
CA VAL A 152 -19.44 -7.64 -5.81
C VAL A 152 -20.79 -6.95 -5.99
N THR A 153 -21.81 -7.45 -5.29
CA THR A 153 -23.17 -6.92 -5.27
C THR A 153 -23.62 -6.59 -3.84
N GLU A 154 -24.68 -5.79 -3.69
CA GLU A 154 -25.30 -5.58 -2.38
C GLU A 154 -25.74 -6.90 -1.72
N ALA A 155 -26.22 -7.86 -2.52
CA ALA A 155 -26.67 -9.16 -2.02
C ALA A 155 -25.50 -9.96 -1.42
N ASP A 156 -24.31 -9.88 -2.02
CA ASP A 156 -23.10 -10.54 -1.50
C ASP A 156 -22.67 -9.97 -0.15
N ILE A 157 -22.70 -8.65 -0.02
CA ILE A 157 -22.40 -7.99 1.25
C ILE A 157 -23.39 -8.42 2.33
N VAL A 158 -24.68 -8.46 2.01
CA VAL A 158 -25.75 -8.87 2.92
C VAL A 158 -25.64 -10.32 3.33
N GLU A 159 -25.30 -11.21 2.40
CA GLU A 159 -25.05 -12.64 2.68
C GLU A 159 -23.92 -12.82 3.70
N ASN A 160 -22.78 -12.16 3.45
CA ASN A 160 -21.64 -12.27 4.35
C ASN A 160 -21.88 -11.59 5.70
N LEU A 161 -22.61 -10.48 5.76
CA LEU A 161 -23.00 -9.86 7.02
C LEU A 161 -23.82 -10.84 7.88
N ALA A 162 -24.78 -11.54 7.29
CA ALA A 162 -25.57 -12.58 7.98
C ALA A 162 -24.71 -13.78 8.39
N ALA A 163 -23.75 -14.18 7.55
CA ALA A 163 -22.83 -15.28 7.84
C ALA A 163 -21.85 -14.94 8.98
N ILE A 164 -21.34 -13.69 9.04
CA ILE A 164 -20.53 -13.18 10.14
C ILE A 164 -21.30 -13.27 11.46
N ASP A 165 -22.56 -12.84 11.47
CA ASP A 165 -23.41 -12.90 12.67
C ASP A 165 -23.71 -14.34 13.10
N SER A 166 -24.08 -15.20 12.16
CA SER A 166 -24.41 -16.61 12.46
C SER A 166 -23.23 -17.44 12.93
N THR A 167 -22.04 -17.13 12.42
CA THR A 167 -20.79 -17.79 12.83
C THR A 167 -20.16 -17.13 14.06
N GLY A 168 -20.58 -15.91 14.43
CA GLY A 168 -20.00 -15.14 15.53
C GLY A 168 -18.54 -14.77 15.30
N LEU A 169 -18.14 -14.48 14.06
CA LEU A 169 -16.80 -13.96 13.77
C LEU A 169 -16.64 -12.54 14.34
N PRO A 170 -15.51 -12.25 15.00
CA PRO A 170 -15.27 -10.95 15.63
C PRO A 170 -14.82 -9.93 14.57
N VAL A 171 -15.76 -9.49 13.74
CA VAL A 171 -15.55 -8.49 12.68
C VAL A 171 -16.11 -7.15 13.15
N ASP A 172 -15.29 -6.12 13.21
CA ASP A 172 -15.70 -4.76 13.55
C ASP A 172 -16.21 -3.99 12.33
N VAL A 173 -15.54 -4.17 11.17
CA VAL A 173 -15.79 -3.42 9.94
C VAL A 173 -16.20 -4.38 8.82
N VAL A 174 -17.28 -4.06 8.12
CA VAL A 174 -17.63 -4.66 6.84
C VAL A 174 -17.23 -3.67 5.75
N GLN A 175 -16.18 -4.00 5.00
CA GLN A 175 -15.61 -3.17 3.96
C GLN A 175 -16.15 -3.57 2.59
N ILE A 176 -16.76 -2.63 1.90
CA ILE A 176 -17.14 -2.74 0.50
C ILE A 176 -15.91 -2.33 -0.32
N ASP A 177 -15.31 -3.28 -1.04
CA ASP A 177 -14.14 -3.04 -1.89
C ASP A 177 -14.57 -2.64 -3.31
N ASP A 178 -13.63 -2.50 -4.26
CA ASP A 178 -13.82 -2.11 -5.66
C ASP A 178 -15.02 -2.80 -6.32
N GLY A 179 -15.82 -2.05 -7.05
CA GLY A 179 -16.98 -2.51 -7.82
C GLY A 179 -18.33 -1.89 -7.40
N TRP A 180 -18.35 -1.01 -6.39
CA TRP A 180 -19.56 -0.27 -5.99
C TRP A 180 -19.81 0.96 -6.86
N GLU A 181 -18.77 1.56 -7.39
CA GLU A 181 -18.76 2.71 -8.29
C GLU A 181 -19.04 2.31 -9.74
N SER A 182 -19.51 3.26 -10.55
CA SER A 182 -19.78 3.05 -11.98
C SER A 182 -18.49 2.90 -12.80
N GLU A 183 -17.47 3.70 -12.50
CA GLU A 183 -16.15 3.70 -13.16
C GLU A 183 -15.11 4.33 -12.24
N ILE A 184 -13.83 4.00 -12.46
CA ILE A 184 -12.70 4.56 -11.70
C ILE A 184 -12.58 6.06 -11.98
N GLY A 185 -12.84 6.87 -10.98
CA GLY A 185 -12.93 8.33 -11.06
C GLY A 185 -14.33 8.86 -10.78
N ASP A 186 -15.40 8.11 -11.08
CA ASP A 186 -16.79 8.54 -10.95
C ASP A 186 -17.39 8.11 -9.58
N TRP A 187 -16.79 8.60 -8.51
CA TRP A 187 -17.08 8.16 -7.12
C TRP A 187 -18.45 8.59 -6.57
N LEU A 188 -19.20 9.42 -7.28
CA LEU A 188 -20.56 9.83 -6.91
C LEU A 188 -21.65 9.05 -7.65
N THR A 189 -21.26 8.16 -8.56
CA THR A 189 -22.17 7.34 -9.36
C THR A 189 -21.97 5.86 -9.01
N LEU A 190 -23.07 5.19 -8.65
CA LEU A 190 -23.04 3.77 -8.30
C LEU A 190 -23.06 2.90 -9.57
N SER A 191 -22.45 1.73 -9.49
CA SER A 191 -22.67 0.69 -10.48
C SER A 191 -24.10 0.14 -10.41
N ASP A 192 -24.56 -0.52 -11.47
CA ASP A 192 -25.89 -1.14 -11.54
C ASP A 192 -26.10 -2.30 -10.53
N ARG A 193 -25.03 -2.74 -9.88
CA ARG A 193 -25.04 -3.78 -8.83
C ARG A 193 -25.41 -3.23 -7.46
N PHE A 194 -25.45 -1.91 -7.29
CA PHE A 194 -25.74 -1.22 -6.04
C PHE A 194 -26.92 -0.27 -6.22
N ALA A 195 -28.05 -0.58 -5.62
CA ALA A 195 -29.25 0.26 -5.70
C ALA A 195 -29.15 1.48 -4.76
N SER A 196 -28.56 1.30 -3.57
CA SER A 196 -28.38 2.37 -2.59
C SER A 196 -27.24 2.07 -1.60
N LEU A 197 -26.11 2.72 -1.78
CA LEU A 197 -25.00 2.60 -0.83
C LEU A 197 -25.38 3.06 0.58
N SER A 198 -26.18 4.13 0.70
CA SER A 198 -26.67 4.61 2.01
C SER A 198 -27.52 3.55 2.74
N ALA A 199 -28.45 2.89 2.04
CA ALA A 199 -29.27 1.84 2.64
C ALA A 199 -28.44 0.62 3.04
N LEU A 200 -27.43 0.25 2.26
CA LEU A 200 -26.51 -0.82 2.60
C LEU A 200 -25.67 -0.49 3.83
N VAL A 201 -25.13 0.73 3.92
CA VAL A 201 -24.37 1.23 5.08
C VAL A 201 -25.26 1.22 6.33
N ASP A 202 -26.50 1.68 6.24
CA ASP A 202 -27.46 1.63 7.35
C ASP A 202 -27.72 0.20 7.82
N ARG A 203 -27.79 -0.76 6.91
CA ARG A 203 -27.95 -2.18 7.22
C ARG A 203 -26.73 -2.73 7.94
N ILE A 204 -25.51 -2.43 7.48
CA ILE A 204 -24.26 -2.83 8.15
C ILE A 204 -24.23 -2.26 9.59
N ARG A 205 -24.56 -0.98 9.76
CA ARG A 205 -24.54 -0.32 11.05
C ARG A 205 -25.63 -0.83 11.99
N SER A 206 -26.80 -1.16 11.46
CA SER A 206 -27.90 -1.75 12.22
C SER A 206 -27.58 -3.15 12.73
N ALA A 207 -26.66 -3.88 12.07
CA ALA A 207 -26.09 -5.14 12.57
C ALA A 207 -24.98 -4.93 13.61
N GLY A 208 -24.75 -3.70 14.07
CA GLY A 208 -23.72 -3.38 15.07
C GLY A 208 -22.29 -3.35 14.52
N ARG A 209 -22.11 -3.26 13.21
CA ARG A 209 -20.81 -3.19 12.55
C ARG A 209 -20.54 -1.79 12.02
N ARG A 210 -19.25 -1.45 11.84
CA ARG A 210 -18.82 -0.25 11.13
C ARG A 210 -18.85 -0.52 9.63
N ALA A 211 -19.12 0.51 8.83
CA ALA A 211 -19.06 0.41 7.37
C ALA A 211 -17.72 0.94 6.86
N GLY A 212 -17.06 0.17 6.02
CA GLY A 212 -15.85 0.55 5.32
C GLY A 212 -16.04 0.61 3.81
N ILE A 213 -15.22 1.40 3.13
CA ILE A 213 -15.26 1.59 1.68
C ILE A 213 -13.85 1.64 1.09
N TRP A 214 -13.69 1.11 -0.12
CA TRP A 214 -12.54 1.28 -0.98
C TRP A 214 -12.74 2.45 -1.93
N VAL A 215 -11.71 3.26 -2.14
CA VAL A 215 -11.67 4.36 -3.12
C VAL A 215 -10.25 4.47 -3.68
N ALA A 216 -10.10 4.70 -4.99
CA ALA A 216 -8.83 5.07 -5.63
C ALA A 216 -8.82 6.59 -5.96
N PRO A 217 -8.66 7.46 -4.95
CA PRO A 217 -9.04 8.87 -5.05
C PRO A 217 -8.16 9.70 -5.98
N PHE A 218 -6.96 9.23 -6.31
CA PHE A 218 -6.01 9.94 -7.17
C PHE A 218 -5.86 9.28 -8.54
N LEU A 219 -6.70 8.28 -8.82
CA LEU A 219 -6.70 7.54 -10.08
C LEU A 219 -7.95 7.86 -10.88
N VAL A 220 -7.81 8.04 -12.19
CA VAL A 220 -8.90 8.32 -13.12
C VAL A 220 -8.79 7.37 -14.30
N GLY A 221 -9.84 6.60 -14.53
CA GLY A 221 -9.97 5.70 -15.68
C GLY A 221 -10.28 6.47 -16.96
N GLU A 222 -9.72 6.02 -18.08
CA GLU A 222 -9.97 6.63 -19.39
C GLU A 222 -11.46 6.69 -19.77
N ARG A 223 -12.25 5.72 -19.29
CA ARG A 223 -13.69 5.62 -19.60
C ARG A 223 -14.59 6.42 -18.68
N SER A 224 -14.05 7.02 -17.61
CA SER A 224 -14.86 7.79 -16.66
C SER A 224 -15.40 9.07 -17.28
N ASP A 225 -16.56 9.51 -16.80
CA ASP A 225 -17.11 10.83 -17.12
C ASP A 225 -16.12 11.93 -16.69
N LEU A 226 -15.43 11.74 -15.56
CA LEU A 226 -14.41 12.67 -15.08
C LEU A 226 -13.28 12.88 -16.10
N ALA A 227 -12.76 11.82 -16.72
CA ALA A 227 -11.71 11.94 -17.74
C ALA A 227 -12.20 12.68 -18.98
N GLY A 228 -13.46 12.43 -19.39
CA GLY A 228 -14.05 13.04 -20.56
C GLY A 228 -14.45 14.50 -20.38
N GLU A 229 -15.03 14.84 -19.23
CA GLU A 229 -15.56 16.18 -18.94
C GLU A 229 -14.52 17.13 -18.35
N HIS A 230 -13.53 16.60 -17.63
CA HIS A 230 -12.53 17.37 -16.89
C HIS A 230 -11.08 16.98 -17.20
N PRO A 231 -10.64 16.89 -18.46
CA PRO A 231 -9.27 16.50 -18.79
C PRO A 231 -8.21 17.43 -18.20
N GLY A 232 -8.56 18.67 -17.89
CA GLY A 232 -7.68 19.63 -17.21
C GLY A 232 -7.42 19.36 -15.73
N TRP A 233 -8.12 18.39 -15.13
CA TRP A 233 -7.86 17.96 -13.76
C TRP A 233 -6.81 16.84 -13.68
N LEU A 234 -6.31 16.36 -14.81
CA LEU A 234 -5.30 15.31 -14.86
C LEU A 234 -3.88 15.90 -14.82
N ILE A 235 -2.96 15.18 -14.20
CA ILE A 235 -1.54 15.53 -14.24
C ILE A 235 -1.08 15.46 -15.71
N ALA A 236 -0.44 16.52 -16.20
CA ALA A 236 0.00 16.61 -17.59
C ALA A 236 1.49 16.29 -17.76
N GLY A 237 1.78 15.49 -18.78
CA GLY A 237 3.15 15.23 -19.25
C GLY A 237 3.75 16.44 -20.00
N PRO A 238 5.04 16.33 -20.41
CA PRO A 238 5.71 17.39 -21.17
C PRO A 238 5.09 17.69 -22.52
N ASP A 239 4.34 16.75 -23.07
CA ASP A 239 3.59 16.84 -24.33
C ASP A 239 2.17 17.41 -24.13
N GLY A 240 1.78 17.69 -22.89
CA GLY A 240 0.45 18.17 -22.53
C GLY A 240 -0.62 17.09 -22.45
N LEU A 241 -0.25 15.82 -22.64
CA LEU A 241 -1.18 14.68 -22.48
C LEU A 241 -1.24 14.22 -21.02
N PRO A 242 -2.32 13.53 -20.61
CA PRO A 242 -2.41 12.95 -19.27
C PRO A 242 -1.25 12.00 -18.96
N VAL A 243 -0.68 12.09 -17.76
CA VAL A 243 0.37 11.17 -17.32
C VAL A 243 -0.25 9.82 -17.02
N SER A 244 0.29 8.78 -17.67
CA SER A 244 -0.15 7.40 -17.43
C SER A 244 0.21 6.96 -16.01
N ALA A 245 -0.78 6.44 -15.30
CA ALA A 245 -0.63 5.73 -14.03
C ALA A 245 -0.57 4.19 -14.24
N GLY A 246 -0.54 3.71 -15.48
CA GLY A 246 -0.52 2.30 -15.85
C GLY A 246 -1.79 1.87 -16.59
N HIS A 247 -2.06 0.57 -16.56
CA HIS A 247 -3.21 -0.04 -17.22
C HIS A 247 -3.88 -1.02 -16.25
N ASN A 248 -5.18 -0.82 -15.97
CA ASN A 248 -5.98 -1.71 -15.13
C ASN A 248 -7.47 -1.65 -15.57
N TRP A 249 -8.32 -2.55 -15.09
CA TRP A 249 -9.74 -2.64 -15.49
C TRP A 249 -9.94 -2.65 -17.00
N ASN A 250 -8.96 -3.16 -17.76
CA ASN A 250 -8.94 -3.19 -19.22
C ASN A 250 -9.09 -1.78 -19.85
N GLN A 251 -8.43 -0.79 -19.25
CA GLN A 251 -8.33 0.59 -19.70
C GLN A 251 -7.04 1.24 -19.21
N ASP A 252 -6.64 2.32 -19.85
CA ASP A 252 -5.58 3.19 -19.36
C ASP A 252 -6.08 4.01 -18.16
N VAL A 253 -5.19 4.27 -17.23
CA VAL A 253 -5.49 5.06 -16.04
C VAL A 253 -4.50 6.20 -15.88
N TYR A 254 -4.98 7.32 -15.34
CA TYR A 254 -4.25 8.58 -15.24
C TYR A 254 -4.21 9.09 -13.80
N GLY A 255 -3.23 9.96 -13.52
CA GLY A 255 -3.14 10.64 -12.23
C GLY A 255 -4.04 11.88 -12.16
N LEU A 256 -4.82 12.00 -11.09
CA LEU A 256 -5.59 13.21 -10.78
C LEU A 256 -4.65 14.28 -10.20
N ASP A 257 -4.77 15.52 -10.69
CA ASP A 257 -4.07 16.67 -10.12
C ASP A 257 -4.78 17.17 -8.84
N VAL A 258 -4.32 16.70 -7.71
CA VAL A 258 -4.85 17.08 -6.38
C VAL A 258 -4.51 18.52 -5.97
N THR A 259 -3.92 19.30 -6.86
CA THR A 259 -3.69 20.75 -6.68
C THR A 259 -4.66 21.61 -7.49
N HIS A 260 -5.43 21.00 -8.40
CA HIS A 260 -6.47 21.71 -9.16
C HIS A 260 -7.67 22.00 -8.24
N PRO A 261 -8.14 23.25 -8.13
CA PRO A 261 -9.15 23.61 -7.14
C PRO A 261 -10.48 22.88 -7.29
N GLU A 262 -10.90 22.59 -8.53
CA GLU A 262 -12.15 21.85 -8.78
C GLU A 262 -11.99 20.36 -8.49
N ALA A 263 -10.83 19.74 -8.78
CA ALA A 263 -10.53 18.37 -8.38
C ALA A 263 -10.49 18.23 -6.85
N VAL A 264 -9.92 19.20 -6.14
CA VAL A 264 -9.98 19.28 -4.66
C VAL A 264 -11.42 19.39 -4.16
N ALA A 265 -12.24 20.22 -4.79
CA ALA A 265 -13.66 20.36 -4.43
C ALA A 265 -14.42 19.03 -4.64
N TYR A 266 -14.17 18.35 -5.76
CA TYR A 266 -14.73 17.04 -6.04
C TYR A 266 -14.34 15.99 -4.98
N LEU A 267 -13.07 15.89 -4.63
CA LEU A 267 -12.64 14.97 -3.57
C LEU A 267 -13.28 15.30 -2.22
N ARG A 268 -13.45 16.59 -1.87
CA ARG A 268 -14.17 17.01 -0.67
C ARG A 268 -15.63 16.57 -0.70
N GLU A 269 -16.29 16.67 -1.85
CA GLU A 269 -17.66 16.22 -2.03
C GLU A 269 -17.77 14.69 -1.86
N VAL A 270 -16.91 13.91 -2.54
CA VAL A 270 -16.89 12.45 -2.47
C VAL A 270 -16.71 11.96 -1.02
N PHE A 271 -15.64 12.37 -0.36
CA PHE A 271 -15.37 11.92 1.01
C PHE A 271 -16.35 12.50 2.03
N GLY A 272 -16.84 13.71 1.80
CA GLY A 272 -17.91 14.32 2.60
C GLY A 272 -19.23 13.54 2.49
N TRP A 273 -19.61 13.14 1.28
CA TRP A 273 -20.78 12.30 1.05
C TRP A 273 -20.63 10.93 1.71
N LEU A 274 -19.51 10.23 1.49
CA LEU A 274 -19.24 8.93 2.10
C LEU A 274 -19.30 8.99 3.64
N ARG A 275 -18.76 10.05 4.24
CA ARG A 275 -18.89 10.29 5.68
C ARG A 275 -20.33 10.53 6.10
N SER A 276 -21.09 11.31 5.33
CA SER A 276 -22.47 11.67 5.64
C SER A 276 -23.41 10.47 5.70
N ILE A 277 -23.15 9.44 4.87
CA ILE A 277 -23.93 8.19 4.88
C ILE A 277 -23.46 7.20 5.95
N GLY A 278 -22.40 7.52 6.72
CA GLY A 278 -22.00 6.76 7.91
C GLY A 278 -20.79 5.84 7.73
N ILE A 279 -20.01 6.00 6.65
CA ILE A 279 -18.73 5.31 6.48
C ILE A 279 -17.68 5.94 7.40
N ASP A 280 -16.92 5.11 8.11
CA ASP A 280 -15.88 5.54 9.03
C ASP A 280 -14.57 4.72 8.94
N TYR A 281 -14.47 3.85 7.94
CA TYR A 281 -13.24 3.13 7.56
C TYR A 281 -13.01 3.30 6.07
N PHE A 282 -11.85 3.83 5.69
CA PHE A 282 -11.49 4.14 4.31
C PHE A 282 -10.22 3.40 3.92
N LYS A 283 -10.29 2.54 2.90
CA LYS A 283 -9.13 2.02 2.18
C LYS A 283 -8.93 2.91 0.96
N THR A 284 -7.90 3.76 1.01
CA THR A 284 -7.50 4.57 -0.14
C THR A 284 -6.40 3.84 -0.91
N ASP A 285 -6.71 3.50 -2.16
CA ASP A 285 -5.85 2.65 -2.99
C ASP A 285 -5.33 3.40 -4.23
N PHE A 286 -4.33 2.85 -4.91
CA PHE A 286 -3.68 3.45 -6.07
C PHE A 286 -3.23 4.90 -5.85
N VAL A 287 -3.00 5.29 -4.59
CA VAL A 287 -2.69 6.69 -4.27
C VAL A 287 -1.30 7.13 -4.76
N TYR A 288 -0.43 6.20 -5.21
CA TYR A 288 0.80 6.55 -5.92
C TYR A 288 0.54 7.47 -7.12
N ALA A 289 -0.67 7.40 -7.71
CA ALA A 289 -1.03 8.22 -8.86
C ALA A 289 -0.95 9.73 -8.57
N GLY A 290 -1.20 10.15 -7.32
CA GLY A 290 -1.01 11.54 -6.88
C GLY A 290 0.45 11.99 -6.79
N ALA A 291 1.40 11.03 -6.77
CA ALA A 291 2.85 11.29 -6.68
C ALA A 291 3.58 11.18 -8.04
N LEU A 292 2.86 10.96 -9.14
CA LEU A 292 3.46 10.87 -10.47
C LEU A 292 4.16 12.18 -10.87
N ALA A 293 5.28 12.05 -11.57
CA ALA A 293 5.95 13.20 -12.17
C ALA A 293 5.09 13.81 -13.28
N GLY A 294 5.00 15.13 -13.33
CA GLY A 294 4.22 15.86 -14.33
C GLY A 294 3.88 17.27 -13.88
N SER A 295 3.32 18.05 -14.80
CA SER A 295 2.87 19.41 -14.54
C SER A 295 1.54 19.42 -13.79
N ARG A 296 1.42 20.29 -12.81
CA ARG A 296 0.24 20.49 -11.96
C ARG A 296 -0.22 21.94 -11.98
N HIS A 297 -1.46 22.14 -11.60
CA HIS A 297 -2.08 23.47 -11.58
C HIS A 297 -1.28 24.49 -10.75
N THR A 298 -0.81 24.11 -9.56
CA THR A 298 -0.04 25.02 -8.69
C THR A 298 1.47 24.95 -8.90
N GLY A 299 1.99 24.02 -9.70
CA GLY A 299 3.41 23.83 -9.93
C GLY A 299 4.21 23.34 -8.73
N VAL A 300 3.56 22.81 -7.69
CA VAL A 300 4.25 22.18 -6.53
C VAL A 300 4.85 20.84 -6.90
N GLU A 301 5.88 20.42 -6.15
CA GLU A 301 6.55 19.15 -6.34
C GLU A 301 5.59 17.94 -6.13
N PRO A 302 5.77 16.85 -6.89
CA PRO A 302 4.85 15.71 -6.87
C PRO A 302 4.58 15.11 -5.49
N LEU A 303 5.61 14.97 -4.65
CA LEU A 303 5.45 14.38 -3.32
C LEU A 303 4.73 15.33 -2.36
N ARG A 304 4.95 16.61 -2.50
CA ARG A 304 4.20 17.63 -1.74
C ARG A 304 2.71 17.58 -2.11
N ALA A 305 2.39 17.58 -3.42
CA ALA A 305 1.00 17.45 -3.89
C ALA A 305 0.34 16.16 -3.35
N TYR A 306 1.04 15.03 -3.43
CA TYR A 306 0.58 13.76 -2.87
C TYR A 306 0.24 13.86 -1.38
N ARG A 307 1.17 14.40 -0.57
CA ARG A 307 0.97 14.54 0.87
C ARG A 307 -0.19 15.47 1.20
N ASP A 308 -0.29 16.60 0.50
CA ASP A 308 -1.40 17.54 0.66
C ASP A 308 -2.74 16.89 0.28
N GLY A 309 -2.78 16.05 -0.77
CA GLY A 309 -3.96 15.28 -1.16
C GLY A 309 -4.40 14.26 -0.10
N VAL A 310 -3.48 13.51 0.49
CA VAL A 310 -3.81 12.56 1.58
C VAL A 310 -4.24 13.33 2.85
N ALA A 311 -3.59 14.45 3.15
CA ALA A 311 -3.98 15.30 4.27
C ALA A 311 -5.40 15.91 4.08
N LEU A 312 -5.75 16.29 2.84
CA LEU A 312 -7.10 16.70 2.47
C LEU A 312 -8.14 15.62 2.78
N ILE A 313 -7.87 14.37 2.39
CA ILE A 313 -8.75 13.25 2.69
C ILE A 313 -8.92 13.11 4.21
N ARG A 314 -7.82 13.13 4.97
CA ARG A 314 -7.86 13.05 6.44
C ARG A 314 -8.68 14.20 7.05
N GLU A 315 -8.53 15.42 6.54
CA GLU A 315 -9.31 16.59 6.99
C GLU A 315 -10.81 16.34 6.82
N VAL A 316 -11.23 15.87 5.65
CA VAL A 316 -12.66 15.66 5.32
C VAL A 316 -13.27 14.51 6.08
N ILE A 317 -12.56 13.36 6.17
CA ILE A 317 -13.09 12.20 6.90
C ILE A 317 -13.04 12.38 8.41
N GLY A 318 -12.25 13.32 8.89
CA GLY A 318 -12.11 13.64 10.31
C GLY A 318 -11.19 12.68 11.08
N PRO A 319 -10.87 13.02 12.36
CA PRO A 319 -9.91 12.26 13.16
C PRO A 319 -10.44 10.88 13.61
N ASP A 320 -11.75 10.67 13.65
CA ASP A 320 -12.37 9.43 14.16
C ASP A 320 -12.43 8.32 13.11
N ALA A 321 -12.41 8.67 11.82
CA ALA A 321 -12.40 7.68 10.75
C ALA A 321 -11.03 7.00 10.65
N TYR A 322 -11.01 5.70 10.34
CA TYR A 322 -9.80 4.93 10.13
C TYR A 322 -9.36 5.01 8.67
N LEU A 323 -8.09 5.31 8.42
CA LEU A 323 -7.54 5.49 7.08
C LEU A 323 -6.43 4.46 6.82
N LEU A 324 -6.69 3.55 5.88
CA LEU A 324 -5.73 2.58 5.36
C LEU A 324 -5.21 3.08 4.01
N GLY A 325 -3.90 3.26 3.90
CA GLY A 325 -3.22 3.52 2.62
C GLY A 325 -2.87 2.22 1.91
N CYS A 326 -3.12 2.15 0.61
CA CYS A 326 -2.76 1.03 -0.27
C CYS A 326 -2.28 1.57 -1.62
N GLY A 327 -1.44 0.82 -2.36
CA GLY A 327 -0.83 1.38 -3.56
C GLY A 327 -0.15 2.73 -3.29
N ALA A 328 0.47 2.88 -2.14
CA ALA A 328 0.92 4.16 -1.60
C ALA A 328 2.45 4.24 -1.56
N PRO A 329 3.06 5.36 -1.97
CA PRO A 329 4.47 5.62 -1.69
C PRO A 329 4.75 5.47 -0.20
N ILE A 330 5.69 4.57 0.17
CA ILE A 330 5.84 4.15 1.57
C ILE A 330 6.34 5.32 2.44
N LEU A 331 7.57 5.76 2.28
CA LEU A 331 8.12 6.80 3.15
C LEU A 331 7.40 8.15 3.04
N PRO A 332 6.93 8.58 1.85
CA PRO A 332 6.11 9.78 1.74
C PRO A 332 4.79 9.74 2.52
N SER A 333 4.28 8.56 2.84
CA SER A 333 3.02 8.40 3.59
C SER A 333 3.17 8.45 5.11
N VAL A 334 4.41 8.45 5.62
CA VAL A 334 4.65 8.45 7.08
C VAL A 334 4.01 9.67 7.73
N GLY A 335 3.23 9.41 8.78
CA GLY A 335 2.47 10.42 9.53
C GLY A 335 1.10 10.80 8.95
N LEU A 336 0.65 10.18 7.84
CA LEU A 336 -0.60 10.55 7.17
C LEU A 336 -1.73 9.52 7.34
N VAL A 337 -1.41 8.25 7.56
CA VAL A 337 -2.37 7.14 7.60
C VAL A 337 -2.29 6.36 8.91
N ASP A 338 -3.36 5.67 9.28
CA ASP A 338 -3.43 4.84 10.49
C ASP A 338 -2.84 3.44 10.25
N ALA A 339 -3.07 2.90 9.06
CA ALA A 339 -2.53 1.63 8.60
C ALA A 339 -2.02 1.76 7.16
N MET A 340 -1.12 0.85 6.79
CA MET A 340 -0.53 0.80 5.44
C MET A 340 -0.47 -0.64 4.95
N ARG A 341 -0.97 -0.90 3.74
CA ARG A 341 -0.66 -2.10 3.00
C ARG A 341 0.84 -2.10 2.70
N VAL A 342 1.53 -3.11 3.17
CA VAL A 342 3.00 -3.22 3.08
C VAL A 342 3.47 -4.26 2.08
N SER A 343 2.56 -4.80 1.26
CA SER A 343 2.82 -5.87 0.31
C SER A 343 2.06 -5.68 -1.00
N PRO A 344 2.47 -6.31 -2.12
CA PRO A 344 1.58 -6.54 -3.24
C PRO A 344 0.38 -7.38 -2.81
N ASP A 345 -0.65 -7.39 -3.63
CA ASP A 345 -1.83 -8.20 -3.40
C ASP A 345 -1.48 -9.69 -3.27
N ILE A 346 -2.17 -10.38 -2.38
CA ILE A 346 -2.14 -11.83 -2.37
C ILE A 346 -2.93 -12.40 -3.55
N ALA A 347 -2.74 -13.70 -3.80
CA ALA A 347 -3.52 -14.46 -4.77
C ALA A 347 -3.82 -15.86 -4.21
N LEU A 348 -4.64 -16.62 -4.93
CA LEU A 348 -4.85 -18.04 -4.64
C LEU A 348 -3.56 -18.83 -4.85
N GLU A 349 -2.76 -18.41 -5.83
CA GLU A 349 -1.49 -18.99 -6.22
C GLU A 349 -0.37 -18.55 -5.29
N TYR A 350 0.58 -19.46 -5.04
CA TYR A 350 1.75 -19.15 -4.22
C TYR A 350 2.78 -18.33 -4.99
N GLU A 351 3.13 -18.75 -6.21
CA GLU A 351 4.15 -18.09 -7.03
C GLU A 351 3.57 -16.91 -7.81
N PRO A 352 4.33 -15.80 -7.91
CA PRO A 352 3.92 -14.68 -8.75
C PRO A 352 3.98 -15.06 -10.23
N ARG A 353 3.05 -14.52 -11.02
CA ARG A 353 3.09 -14.67 -12.47
C ARG A 353 4.42 -14.13 -13.02
N ASP A 354 5.03 -14.85 -13.96
CA ASP A 354 6.30 -14.49 -14.60
C ASP A 354 7.48 -14.27 -13.62
N GLY A 355 7.36 -14.74 -12.38
CA GLY A 355 8.39 -14.63 -11.35
C GLY A 355 8.59 -13.22 -10.78
N ASP A 356 7.76 -12.26 -11.14
CA ASP A 356 7.83 -10.88 -10.65
C ASP A 356 7.11 -10.75 -9.27
N PRO A 357 7.85 -10.57 -8.16
CA PRO A 357 7.28 -10.51 -6.83
C PRO A 357 6.45 -9.26 -6.54
N SER A 358 6.36 -8.31 -7.46
CA SER A 358 5.42 -7.17 -7.39
C SER A 358 4.02 -7.53 -7.90
N GLN A 359 3.86 -8.71 -8.51
CA GLN A 359 2.56 -9.21 -8.93
C GLN A 359 1.83 -9.95 -7.82
N PRO A 360 0.49 -9.98 -7.87
CA PRO A 360 -0.31 -10.71 -6.89
C PRO A 360 0.15 -12.14 -6.69
N SER A 361 0.51 -12.49 -5.47
CA SER A 361 0.94 -13.84 -5.05
C SER A 361 1.15 -13.93 -3.55
N GLN A 362 1.03 -15.11 -2.97
CA GLN A 362 1.35 -15.31 -1.56
C GLN A 362 2.84 -15.09 -1.27
N ARG A 363 3.72 -15.53 -2.17
CA ARG A 363 5.18 -15.36 -2.02
C ARG A 363 5.60 -13.90 -2.07
N GLY A 364 5.07 -13.11 -3.02
CA GLY A 364 5.38 -11.67 -3.15
C GLY A 364 4.89 -10.89 -1.93
N ALA A 365 3.66 -11.19 -1.48
CA ALA A 365 3.08 -10.58 -0.29
C ALA A 365 3.88 -10.93 0.97
N ALA A 366 4.25 -12.20 1.17
CA ALA A 366 5.07 -12.63 2.31
C ALA A 366 6.45 -11.98 2.32
N LEU A 367 7.13 -11.93 1.16
CA LEU A 367 8.45 -11.30 1.01
C LEU A 367 8.44 -9.85 1.52
N SER A 368 7.50 -9.05 1.02
CA SER A 368 7.42 -7.62 1.34
C SER A 368 6.90 -7.36 2.75
N THR A 369 5.95 -8.18 3.23
CA THR A 369 5.45 -8.10 4.62
C THR A 369 6.57 -8.34 5.62
N VAL A 370 7.39 -9.37 5.42
CA VAL A 370 8.56 -9.65 6.27
C VAL A 370 9.60 -8.53 6.16
N GLY A 371 9.91 -8.09 4.94
CA GLY A 371 10.87 -7.02 4.68
C GLY A 371 10.47 -5.68 5.30
N ARG A 372 9.18 -5.41 5.47
CA ARG A 372 8.64 -4.18 6.08
C ARG A 372 8.11 -4.38 7.50
N ALA A 373 8.33 -5.54 8.13
CA ALA A 373 7.84 -5.81 9.48
C ALA A 373 8.31 -4.76 10.50
N TRP A 374 9.52 -4.23 10.34
CA TRP A 374 10.09 -3.18 11.18
C TRP A 374 9.31 -1.86 11.18
N GLN A 375 8.41 -1.62 10.21
CA GLN A 375 7.58 -0.41 10.13
C GLN A 375 6.38 -0.45 11.10
N HIS A 376 5.92 -1.67 11.44
CA HIS A 376 4.79 -1.85 12.34
C HIS A 376 5.02 -1.20 13.70
N GLY A 377 4.01 -0.47 14.17
CA GLY A 377 4.06 0.18 15.47
C GLY A 377 5.00 1.40 15.55
N ARG A 378 5.63 1.77 14.43
CA ARG A 378 6.50 2.95 14.30
C ARG A 378 5.91 3.99 13.39
N PHE A 379 5.53 3.60 12.18
CA PHE A 379 4.95 4.48 11.18
C PHE A 379 3.43 4.40 11.17
N TRP A 380 2.89 3.20 11.29
CA TRP A 380 1.50 2.81 11.19
C TRP A 380 1.27 1.38 11.71
N VAL A 381 0.04 0.91 11.56
CA VAL A 381 -0.27 -0.52 11.67
C VAL A 381 -0.05 -1.16 10.30
N ASN A 382 0.83 -2.16 10.23
CA ASN A 382 1.07 -2.87 8.97
C ASN A 382 -0.15 -3.70 8.57
N ASP A 383 -0.59 -3.55 7.33
CA ASP A 383 -1.54 -4.42 6.66
C ASP A 383 -0.77 -5.37 5.72
N PRO A 384 -0.68 -6.68 6.02
CA PRO A 384 0.00 -7.65 5.17
C PRO A 384 -0.82 -8.05 3.96
N ASP A 385 -2.07 -7.68 3.91
CA ASP A 385 -3.20 -8.13 3.11
C ASP A 385 -4.13 -9.10 3.84
N CYS A 386 -5.23 -9.46 3.20
CA CYS A 386 -6.33 -10.21 3.79
C CYS A 386 -5.97 -11.66 4.12
N ILE A 387 -6.55 -12.16 5.19
CA ILE A 387 -6.68 -13.59 5.45
C ILE A 387 -7.57 -14.17 4.35
N VAL A 388 -7.04 -15.13 3.61
CA VAL A 388 -7.77 -15.99 2.69
C VAL A 388 -7.52 -17.44 3.09
N ALA A 389 -8.54 -18.08 3.60
CA ALA A 389 -8.44 -19.38 4.28
C ALA A 389 -9.28 -20.49 3.62
N ARG A 390 -10.00 -20.18 2.52
CA ARG A 390 -10.79 -21.18 1.79
C ARG A 390 -9.92 -22.27 1.15
N PRO A 391 -10.44 -23.48 0.91
CA PRO A 391 -9.67 -24.63 0.42
C PRO A 391 -8.96 -24.43 -0.93
N ALA A 392 -9.44 -23.49 -1.75
CA ALA A 392 -8.83 -23.19 -3.07
C ALA A 392 -7.50 -22.44 -3.00
N VAL A 393 -7.11 -21.91 -1.84
CA VAL A 393 -5.88 -21.15 -1.65
C VAL A 393 -4.70 -22.12 -1.53
N GLU A 394 -3.70 -21.98 -2.40
CA GLU A 394 -2.42 -22.70 -2.25
C GLU A 394 -1.77 -22.30 -0.93
N ARG A 395 -1.09 -23.21 -0.27
CA ARG A 395 -0.32 -22.94 0.95
C ARG A 395 -1.01 -21.99 1.96
N ARG A 396 -2.34 -22.06 2.08
CA ARG A 396 -3.15 -21.20 2.97
C ARG A 396 -2.66 -21.20 4.43
N GLU A 397 -2.04 -22.30 4.88
CA GLU A 397 -1.47 -22.41 6.22
C GLU A 397 -0.20 -21.55 6.37
N GLU A 398 0.66 -21.54 5.35
CA GLU A 398 1.88 -20.70 5.33
C GLU A 398 1.50 -19.23 5.32
N TRP A 399 0.49 -18.84 4.51
CA TRP A 399 -0.01 -17.48 4.48
C TRP A 399 -0.62 -17.05 5.82
N ALA A 400 -1.45 -17.90 6.42
CA ALA A 400 -2.01 -17.64 7.74
C ALA A 400 -0.92 -17.40 8.81
N ALA A 401 0.18 -18.17 8.75
CA ALA A 401 1.33 -18.00 9.65
C ALA A 401 2.05 -16.66 9.43
N VAL A 402 2.17 -16.18 8.17
CA VAL A 402 2.72 -14.84 7.88
C VAL A 402 1.84 -13.75 8.47
N VAL A 403 0.52 -13.83 8.25
CA VAL A 403 -0.44 -12.88 8.82
C VAL A 403 -0.41 -12.91 10.34
N GLU A 404 -0.36 -14.09 10.96
CA GLU A 404 -0.29 -14.23 12.41
C GLU A 404 0.94 -13.53 13.00
N ARG A 405 2.09 -13.70 12.37
CA ARG A 405 3.37 -13.21 12.89
C ARG A 405 3.63 -11.74 12.59
N TYR A 406 3.24 -11.25 11.42
CA TYR A 406 3.66 -9.94 10.91
C TYR A 406 2.50 -9.00 10.58
N GLY A 407 1.26 -9.45 10.63
CA GLY A 407 0.09 -8.63 10.35
C GLY A 407 -0.37 -7.86 11.58
N GLY A 408 -0.41 -6.54 11.50
CA GLY A 408 -1.02 -5.67 12.52
C GLY A 408 -2.51 -5.48 12.31
N LEU A 409 -2.93 -5.16 11.08
CA LEU A 409 -4.33 -5.15 10.67
C LEU A 409 -4.77 -6.58 10.34
N ARG A 410 -5.95 -6.97 10.77
CA ARG A 410 -6.54 -8.29 10.54
C ARG A 410 -7.81 -8.14 9.70
N ALA A 411 -7.70 -8.47 8.42
CA ALA A 411 -8.81 -8.47 7.48
C ALA A 411 -9.02 -9.87 6.90
N SER A 412 -10.26 -10.34 6.81
CA SER A 412 -10.64 -11.57 6.08
C SER A 412 -11.33 -11.17 4.78
N SER A 413 -11.09 -11.93 3.71
CA SER A 413 -11.70 -11.65 2.40
C SER A 413 -12.22 -12.91 1.69
N ASP A 414 -12.70 -13.87 2.46
CA ASP A 414 -13.41 -15.03 1.93
C ASP A 414 -14.93 -14.79 1.96
N ARG A 415 -15.65 -15.42 1.03
CA ARG A 415 -17.07 -15.69 1.25
C ARG A 415 -17.18 -16.66 2.42
N ILE A 416 -17.81 -16.24 3.50
CA ILE A 416 -17.79 -17.00 4.77
C ILE A 416 -18.36 -18.42 4.59
N ALA A 417 -19.34 -18.58 3.71
CA ALA A 417 -19.96 -19.88 3.41
C ALA A 417 -19.02 -20.88 2.70
N ASP A 418 -17.91 -20.42 2.12
CA ASP A 418 -16.93 -21.27 1.41
C ASP A 418 -15.77 -21.74 2.32
N LEU A 419 -15.76 -21.30 3.58
CA LEU A 419 -14.77 -21.73 4.56
C LEU A 419 -15.09 -23.13 5.08
N ASP A 420 -14.12 -24.02 5.03
CA ASP A 420 -14.14 -25.28 5.76
C ASP A 420 -13.85 -25.06 7.27
N ASP A 421 -13.90 -26.11 8.07
CA ASP A 421 -13.70 -26.03 9.52
C ASP A 421 -12.33 -25.43 9.87
N TRP A 422 -11.27 -25.76 9.11
CA TRP A 422 -9.96 -25.17 9.30
C TRP A 422 -9.97 -23.67 8.96
N GLY A 423 -10.54 -23.30 7.82
CA GLY A 423 -10.63 -21.92 7.36
C GLY A 423 -11.40 -21.06 8.35
N LEU A 424 -12.56 -21.52 8.81
CA LEU A 424 -13.38 -20.77 9.77
C LEU A 424 -12.68 -20.62 11.13
N SER A 425 -12.07 -21.70 11.65
CA SER A 425 -11.36 -21.65 12.93
C SER A 425 -10.11 -20.77 12.87
N THR A 426 -9.36 -20.83 11.76
CA THR A 426 -8.16 -19.99 11.54
C THR A 426 -8.54 -18.54 11.40
N THR A 427 -9.56 -18.19 10.60
CA THR A 427 -10.06 -16.83 10.45
C THR A 427 -10.49 -16.27 11.81
N ARG A 428 -11.29 -17.02 12.59
CA ARG A 428 -11.70 -16.62 13.95
C ARG A 428 -10.49 -16.33 14.83
N ARG A 429 -9.56 -17.26 14.93
CA ARG A 429 -8.37 -17.14 15.77
C ARG A 429 -7.53 -15.90 15.41
N LEU A 430 -7.34 -15.65 14.13
CA LEU A 430 -6.57 -14.50 13.67
C LEU A 430 -7.28 -13.18 13.93
N LEU A 431 -8.60 -13.13 13.84
CA LEU A 431 -9.38 -11.94 14.16
C LEU A 431 -9.47 -11.70 15.68
N GLU A 432 -9.43 -12.74 16.52
CA GLU A 432 -9.40 -12.64 17.99
C GLU A 432 -8.04 -12.23 18.56
N THR A 433 -6.95 -12.48 17.82
CA THR A 433 -5.58 -12.28 18.29
C THR A 433 -4.88 -11.08 17.66
N VAL A 434 -5.61 -9.98 17.48
CA VAL A 434 -5.05 -8.74 16.91
C VAL A 434 -3.95 -8.21 17.82
N PRO A 435 -2.71 -8.01 17.30
CA PRO A 435 -1.63 -7.47 18.10
C PRO A 435 -1.88 -5.97 18.38
N PRO A 436 -1.36 -5.45 19.50
CA PRO A 436 -1.39 -4.02 19.75
C PRO A 436 -0.54 -3.27 18.71
N PRO A 437 -0.80 -1.97 18.46
CA PRO A 437 -0.02 -1.16 17.51
C PRO A 437 1.34 -0.75 18.11
N THR A 438 2.10 -1.73 18.56
CA THR A 438 3.46 -1.58 19.09
C THR A 438 4.44 -2.36 18.21
N PRO A 439 5.71 -1.95 18.11
CA PRO A 439 6.73 -2.67 17.34
C PRO A 439 6.79 -4.16 17.70
N PHE A 440 6.95 -4.99 16.67
CA PHE A 440 7.16 -6.43 16.86
C PHE A 440 8.48 -6.74 17.55
#